data_190af9abafc1bc22cc1f655d9bc6f28b
#
_entry.id   190af9abafc1bc22cc1f655d9bc6f28b
#
_cell.length_a   1.000
_cell.length_b   1.000
_cell.length_c   1.000
_cell.angle_alpha   90.00
_cell.angle_beta   90.00
_cell.angle_gamma   90.00
#
_symmetry.space_group_name_H-M   'P 1'
#
loop_
_entity.id
_entity.type
_entity.pdbx_description
1 polymer ?
#
loop_
_entity_poly.entity_id
_entity_poly.type
_entity_poly.pdbx_seq_one_letter_code
_entity_poly.pdbx_strand_id
1 'polypeptide(L)'
;MEELLAELMVLMRRTVFPEFLGQEDRDLDVMSVRSILRKIADEGRADAFVARIPEIARLLHTDVDAIADNDPAVIDRTEVVLCYPCIKVMLHYRTAHELLQLGVPVAPRLLTEMAHSATGIDIHPGARIGEISPSTTARA
;
A
#
# COMPACT_ATOMS: atom_id res chain seq x y z
N MET A 1 -1.02 10.39 15.50
CA MET A 1 -1.07 9.16 14.70
C MET A 1 -1.13 9.42 13.19
N GLU A 2 -1.89 10.38 12.73
CA GLU A 2 -1.99 10.66 11.28
C GLU A 2 -0.64 10.98 10.64
N GLU A 3 0.19 11.76 11.31
CA GLU A 3 1.52 12.11 10.82
C GLU A 3 2.42 10.88 10.67
N LEU A 4 2.37 9.97 11.65
CA LEU A 4 3.11 8.71 11.60
C LEU A 4 2.63 7.82 10.45
N LEU A 5 1.31 7.76 10.23
CA LEU A 5 0.75 6.98 9.13
C LEU A 5 1.09 7.59 7.77
N ALA A 6 1.11 8.91 7.66
CA ALA A 6 1.53 9.57 6.43
C ALA A 6 2.99 9.25 6.09
N GLU A 7 3.86 9.29 7.09
CA GLU A 7 5.27 8.90 6.93
C GLU A 7 5.40 7.42 6.57
N LEU A 8 4.61 6.55 7.22
CA LEU A 8 4.56 5.14 6.89
C LEU A 8 4.24 4.91 5.41
N MET A 9 3.26 5.66 4.87
CA MET A 9 2.84 5.48 3.49
C MET A 9 3.89 5.95 2.48
N VAL A 10 4.63 7.01 2.80
CA VAL A 10 5.78 7.44 1.97
C VAL A 10 6.83 6.32 1.91
N LEU A 11 7.15 5.74 3.06
CA LEU A 11 8.12 4.65 3.15
C LEU A 11 7.64 3.37 2.47
N MET A 12 6.37 3.01 2.65
CA MET A 12 5.80 1.82 2.01
C MET A 12 5.82 1.95 0.50
N ARG A 13 5.51 3.13 -0.04
CA ARG A 13 5.54 3.36 -1.48
C ARG A 13 6.93 3.11 -2.06
N ARG A 14 7.97 3.65 -1.42
CA ARG A 14 9.36 3.44 -1.84
C ARG A 14 9.81 1.99 -1.69
N THR A 15 9.40 1.34 -0.62
CA THR A 15 9.77 -0.04 -0.33
C THR A 15 9.12 -1.03 -1.30
N VAL A 16 7.87 -0.77 -1.67
CA VAL A 16 7.08 -1.63 -2.55
C VAL A 16 7.43 -1.42 -4.02
N PHE A 17 7.73 -0.19 -4.42
CA PHE A 17 7.97 0.19 -5.81
C PHE A 17 9.38 0.79 -6.02
N PRO A 18 10.45 0.12 -5.60
CA PRO A 18 11.80 0.69 -5.72
C PRO A 18 12.23 0.92 -7.16
N GLU A 19 11.80 0.08 -8.08
CA GLU A 19 12.14 0.16 -9.50
C GLU A 19 11.54 1.39 -10.20
N PHE A 20 10.47 1.97 -9.65
CA PHE A 20 9.80 3.13 -10.23
C PHE A 20 10.18 4.44 -9.54
N LEU A 21 10.56 4.40 -8.27
CA LEU A 21 10.76 5.59 -7.45
C LEU A 21 12.23 5.91 -7.17
N GLY A 22 13.12 5.06 -7.65
CA GLY A 22 14.53 5.13 -7.30
C GLY A 22 14.74 4.75 -5.82
N GLN A 23 15.71 3.91 -5.57
CA GLN A 23 15.94 3.43 -4.23
C GLN A 23 17.40 3.60 -3.85
N GLU A 24 17.63 4.41 -2.82
CA GLU A 24 18.97 4.62 -2.30
C GLU A 24 19.31 3.59 -1.22
N ASP A 25 18.37 3.29 -0.31
CA ASP A 25 18.59 2.33 0.77
C ASP A 25 17.29 1.68 1.23
N ARG A 26 17.01 0.49 0.68
CA ARG A 26 15.82 -0.27 1.02
C ARG A 26 15.84 -0.77 2.47
N ASP A 27 17.00 -1.19 2.96
CA ASP A 27 17.12 -1.71 4.33
C ASP A 27 16.82 -0.60 5.34
N LEU A 28 17.28 0.61 5.07
CA LEU A 28 16.99 1.76 5.91
C LEU A 28 15.51 2.10 5.90
N ASP A 29 14.85 2.05 4.75
CA ASP A 29 13.41 2.28 4.64
C ASP A 29 12.61 1.23 5.43
N VAL A 30 12.98 -0.04 5.33
CA VAL A 30 12.34 -1.12 6.10
C VAL A 30 12.55 -0.92 7.60
N MET A 31 13.74 -0.52 8.03
CA MET A 31 14.00 -0.21 9.44
C MET A 31 13.13 0.94 9.93
N SER A 32 12.93 1.95 9.11
CA SER A 32 12.07 3.10 9.43
C SER A 32 10.60 2.69 9.51
N VAL A 33 10.14 1.82 8.63
CA VAL A 33 8.78 1.23 8.70
C VAL A 33 8.61 0.50 10.03
N ARG A 34 9.55 -0.35 10.40
CA ARG A 34 9.50 -1.06 11.68
C ARG A 34 9.43 -0.09 12.87
N SER A 35 10.24 0.96 12.84
CA SER A 35 10.27 1.97 13.92
C SER A 35 8.92 2.65 14.10
N ILE A 36 8.26 3.04 13.00
CA ILE A 36 6.93 3.64 13.05
C ILE A 36 5.91 2.66 13.62
N LEU A 37 5.94 1.41 13.16
CA LEU A 37 4.99 0.39 13.62
C LEU A 37 5.15 0.06 15.10
N ARG A 38 6.36 0.11 15.64
CA ARG A 38 6.59 -0.02 17.08
C ARG A 38 5.87 1.06 17.87
N LYS A 39 5.82 2.29 17.34
CA LYS A 39 5.14 3.41 17.98
C LYS A 39 3.63 3.29 17.91
N ILE A 40 3.10 2.72 16.84
CA ILE A 40 1.65 2.58 16.61
C ILE A 40 1.09 1.33 17.30
N ALA A 41 1.85 0.27 17.34
CA ALA A 41 1.42 -1.02 17.88
C ALA A 41 2.42 -1.53 18.92
N ASP A 42 3.19 -2.55 18.58
CA ASP A 42 4.22 -3.12 19.43
C ASP A 42 5.30 -3.79 18.55
N GLU A 43 6.36 -4.28 19.19
CA GLU A 43 7.49 -4.88 18.50
C GLU A 43 7.10 -6.16 17.74
N GLY A 44 6.28 -7.01 18.34
CA GLY A 44 5.86 -8.27 17.70
C GLY A 44 5.04 -8.04 16.45
N ARG A 45 4.10 -7.08 16.49
CA ARG A 45 3.30 -6.71 15.32
C ARG A 45 4.14 -5.99 14.26
N ALA A 46 5.07 -5.16 14.67
CA ALA A 46 6.00 -4.50 13.75
C ALA A 46 6.82 -5.54 12.97
N ASP A 47 7.37 -6.53 13.66
CA ASP A 47 8.15 -7.60 13.04
C ASP A 47 7.28 -8.44 12.10
N ALA A 48 6.06 -8.78 12.52
CA ALA A 48 5.12 -9.53 11.69
C ALA A 48 4.74 -8.77 10.41
N PHE A 49 4.51 -7.46 10.51
CA PHE A 49 4.21 -6.66 9.34
C PHE A 49 5.39 -6.61 8.37
N VAL A 50 6.60 -6.38 8.87
CA VAL A 50 7.80 -6.34 8.03
C VAL A 50 7.99 -7.65 7.27
N ALA A 51 7.70 -8.79 7.91
CA ALA A 51 7.75 -10.10 7.25
C ALA A 51 6.73 -10.24 6.12
N ARG A 52 5.63 -9.45 6.14
CA ARG A 52 4.60 -9.46 5.11
C ARG A 52 4.84 -8.48 3.96
N ILE A 53 5.82 -7.59 4.07
CA ILE A 53 6.11 -6.62 3.01
C ILE A 53 6.32 -7.25 1.63
N PRO A 54 7.07 -8.36 1.48
CA PRO A 54 7.21 -9.00 0.17
C PRO A 54 5.87 -9.41 -0.47
N GLU A 55 4.93 -9.92 0.32
CA GLU A 55 3.60 -10.30 -0.17
C GLU A 55 2.76 -9.06 -0.52
N ILE A 56 2.82 -8.03 0.30
CA ILE A 56 2.16 -6.75 0.00
C ILE A 56 2.68 -6.20 -1.33
N ALA A 57 4.00 -6.23 -1.52
CA ALA A 57 4.64 -5.78 -2.75
C ALA A 57 4.18 -6.61 -3.96
N ARG A 58 4.13 -7.94 -3.82
CA ARG A 58 3.65 -8.82 -4.89
C ARG A 58 2.24 -8.46 -5.33
N LEU A 59 1.33 -8.29 -4.37
CA LEU A 59 -0.05 -7.94 -4.65
C LEU A 59 -0.16 -6.57 -5.33
N LEU A 60 0.59 -5.59 -4.86
CA LEU A 60 0.58 -4.25 -5.46
C LEU A 60 1.14 -4.25 -6.88
N HIS A 61 2.13 -5.07 -7.18
CA HIS A 61 2.62 -5.23 -8.55
C HIS A 61 1.55 -5.86 -9.45
N THR A 62 0.74 -6.81 -8.95
CA THR A 62 -0.40 -7.32 -9.72
C THR A 62 -1.45 -6.24 -9.95
N ASP A 63 -1.66 -5.35 -9.00
CA ASP A 63 -2.57 -4.21 -9.17
C ASP A 63 -2.11 -3.29 -10.30
N VAL A 64 -0.81 -2.97 -10.33
CA VAL A 64 -0.22 -2.14 -11.40
C VAL A 64 -0.36 -2.83 -12.76
N ASP A 65 -0.03 -4.10 -12.84
CA ASP A 65 -0.14 -4.88 -14.08
C ASP A 65 -1.56 -4.91 -14.61
N ALA A 66 -2.54 -5.14 -13.74
CA ALA A 66 -3.94 -5.18 -14.13
C ALA A 66 -4.41 -3.83 -14.71
N ILE A 67 -4.01 -2.72 -14.10
CA ILE A 67 -4.35 -1.38 -14.59
C ILE A 67 -3.66 -1.11 -15.92
N ALA A 68 -2.37 -1.37 -16.01
CA ALA A 68 -1.60 -1.13 -17.23
C ALA A 68 -2.13 -1.96 -18.41
N ASP A 69 -2.51 -3.21 -18.16
CA ASP A 69 -2.99 -4.11 -19.21
C ASP A 69 -4.41 -3.76 -19.69
N ASN A 70 -5.19 -3.05 -18.89
CA ASN A 70 -6.58 -2.70 -19.22
C ASN A 70 -6.77 -1.26 -19.68
N ASP A 71 -5.76 -0.42 -19.57
CA ASP A 71 -5.86 0.98 -19.99
C ASP A 71 -4.92 1.25 -21.18
N PRO A 72 -5.47 1.39 -22.40
CA PRO A 72 -4.63 1.66 -23.58
C PRO A 72 -3.91 3.00 -23.55
N ALA A 73 -4.33 3.92 -22.67
CA ALA A 73 -3.65 5.20 -22.49
C ALA A 73 -2.36 5.09 -21.70
N VAL A 74 -2.14 3.98 -20.99
CA VAL A 74 -0.90 3.77 -20.22
C VAL A 74 0.25 3.46 -21.16
N ILE A 75 1.27 4.32 -21.13
CA ILE A 75 2.49 4.15 -21.94
C ILE A 75 3.53 3.35 -21.15
N ASP A 76 3.64 3.61 -19.85
CA ASP A 76 4.65 3.04 -18.96
C ASP A 76 4.02 2.78 -17.58
N ARG A 77 4.40 1.67 -16.95
CA ARG A 77 3.94 1.33 -15.59
C ARG A 77 4.34 2.36 -14.55
N THR A 78 5.41 3.11 -14.78
CA THR A 78 5.79 4.26 -13.93
C THR A 78 4.66 5.27 -13.82
N GLU A 79 3.97 5.54 -14.93
CA GLU A 79 2.82 6.44 -14.95
C GLU A 79 1.70 5.94 -14.03
N VAL A 80 1.43 4.64 -14.02
CA VAL A 80 0.42 4.04 -13.15
C VAL A 80 0.78 4.26 -11.68
N VAL A 81 2.04 3.99 -11.32
CA VAL A 81 2.51 4.13 -9.94
C VAL A 81 2.48 5.60 -9.47
N LEU A 82 2.87 6.53 -10.32
CA LEU A 82 3.01 7.94 -9.95
C LEU A 82 1.72 8.73 -10.04
N CYS A 83 0.84 8.40 -11.00
CA CYS A 83 -0.28 9.27 -11.38
C CYS A 83 -1.66 8.69 -11.07
N TYR A 84 -1.82 7.39 -11.02
CA TYR A 84 -3.16 6.79 -10.90
C TYR A 84 -3.65 6.77 -9.46
N PRO A 85 -4.78 7.43 -9.15
CA PRO A 85 -5.34 7.43 -7.79
C PRO A 85 -5.64 6.03 -7.26
N CYS A 86 -6.06 5.10 -8.11
CA CYS A 86 -6.39 3.75 -7.68
C CYS A 86 -5.19 2.99 -7.10
N ILE A 87 -3.96 3.25 -7.57
CA ILE A 87 -2.77 2.63 -6.97
C ILE A 87 -2.51 3.21 -5.57
N LYS A 88 -2.72 4.50 -5.37
CA LYS A 88 -2.64 5.11 -4.05
C LYS A 88 -3.62 4.46 -3.08
N VAL A 89 -4.86 4.26 -3.52
CA VAL A 89 -5.90 3.60 -2.72
C VAL A 89 -5.50 2.17 -2.40
N MET A 90 -5.01 1.41 -3.39
CA MET A 90 -4.60 0.03 -3.17
C MET A 90 -3.41 -0.08 -2.23
N LEU A 91 -2.45 0.83 -2.33
CA LEU A 91 -1.32 0.87 -1.39
C LEU A 91 -1.81 1.08 0.05
N HIS A 92 -2.70 2.04 0.27
CA HIS A 92 -3.29 2.29 1.58
C HIS A 92 -4.12 1.10 2.07
N TYR A 93 -4.98 0.56 1.19
CA TYR A 93 -5.82 -0.58 1.52
C TYR A 93 -4.99 -1.80 1.92
N ARG A 94 -3.99 -2.19 1.13
CA ARG A 94 -3.21 -3.39 1.41
C ARG A 94 -2.37 -3.25 2.67
N THR A 95 -1.83 -2.06 2.94
CA THR A 95 -1.16 -1.76 4.20
C THR A 95 -2.15 -1.83 5.38
N ALA A 96 -3.30 -1.20 5.24
CA ALA A 96 -4.35 -1.21 6.27
C ALA A 96 -4.87 -2.62 6.55
N HIS A 97 -5.08 -3.40 5.50
CA HIS A 97 -5.59 -4.77 5.63
C HIS A 97 -4.62 -5.65 6.44
N GLU A 98 -3.32 -5.56 6.18
CA GLU A 98 -2.33 -6.30 6.97
C GLU A 98 -2.32 -5.87 8.43
N LEU A 99 -2.42 -4.57 8.71
CA LEU A 99 -2.50 -4.07 10.08
C LEU A 99 -3.77 -4.56 10.78
N LEU A 100 -4.89 -4.60 10.06
CA LEU A 100 -6.14 -5.13 10.59
C LEU A 100 -6.00 -6.62 10.95
N GLN A 101 -5.39 -7.41 10.08
CA GLN A 101 -5.15 -8.84 10.33
C GLN A 101 -4.25 -9.05 11.55
N LEU A 102 -3.34 -8.13 11.82
CA LEU A 102 -2.48 -8.17 13.00
C LEU A 102 -3.18 -7.65 14.28
N GLY A 103 -4.42 -7.21 14.16
CA GLY A 103 -5.18 -6.72 15.32
C GLY A 103 -4.81 -5.31 15.77
N VAL A 104 -4.19 -4.51 14.91
CA VAL A 104 -3.86 -3.11 15.24
C VAL A 104 -5.14 -2.28 15.23
N PRO A 105 -5.51 -1.61 16.33
CA PRO A 105 -6.72 -0.80 16.38
C PRO A 105 -6.51 0.56 15.72
N VAL A 106 -7.57 1.14 15.18
CA VAL A 106 -7.65 2.51 14.66
C VAL A 106 -6.84 2.76 13.37
N ALA A 107 -5.55 2.44 13.35
CA ALA A 107 -4.67 2.73 12.22
C ALA A 107 -5.20 2.22 10.87
N PRO A 108 -5.75 1.00 10.75
CA PRO A 108 -6.28 0.54 9.46
C PRO A 108 -7.36 1.47 8.90
N ARG A 109 -8.31 1.89 9.74
CA ARG A 109 -9.40 2.77 9.30
C ARG A 109 -8.89 4.17 8.95
N LEU A 110 -7.95 4.70 9.72
CA LEU A 110 -7.33 5.99 9.41
C LEU A 110 -6.64 5.97 8.05
N LEU A 111 -5.91 4.89 7.74
CA LEU A 111 -5.24 4.75 6.45
C LEU A 111 -6.23 4.77 5.27
N THR A 112 -7.32 4.03 5.37
CA THR A 112 -8.31 4.00 4.29
C THR A 112 -9.06 5.32 4.18
N GLU A 113 -9.32 6.02 5.29
CA GLU A 113 -9.91 7.36 5.27
C GLU A 113 -8.96 8.40 4.67
N MET A 114 -7.67 8.30 4.93
CA MET A 114 -6.68 9.19 4.30
C MET A 114 -6.70 9.02 2.77
N ALA A 115 -6.77 7.79 2.27
CA ALA A 115 -6.89 7.54 0.85
C ALA A 115 -8.21 8.04 0.28
N HIS A 116 -9.31 7.82 0.99
CA HIS A 116 -10.65 8.30 0.61
C HIS A 116 -10.67 9.82 0.49
N SER A 117 -10.12 10.54 1.45
CA SER A 117 -10.05 12.01 1.42
C SER A 117 -9.24 12.53 0.23
N ALA A 118 -8.16 11.83 -0.12
CA ALA A 118 -7.27 12.26 -1.20
C ALA A 118 -7.79 11.91 -2.60
N THR A 119 -8.57 10.84 -2.74
CA THR A 119 -8.93 10.28 -4.05
C THR A 119 -10.44 10.20 -4.31
N GLY A 120 -11.26 10.29 -3.27
CA GLY A 120 -12.70 10.03 -3.36
C GLY A 120 -13.06 8.55 -3.40
N ILE A 121 -12.09 7.66 -3.37
CA ILE A 121 -12.32 6.20 -3.41
C ILE A 121 -12.25 5.64 -2.00
N ASP A 122 -13.32 4.95 -1.58
CA ASP A 122 -13.43 4.36 -0.24
C ASP A 122 -13.41 2.83 -0.34
N ILE A 123 -12.40 2.22 0.31
CA ILE A 123 -12.32 0.77 0.47
C ILE A 123 -12.13 0.48 1.95
N HIS A 124 -13.05 -0.29 2.55
CA HIS A 124 -12.95 -0.67 3.94
C HIS A 124 -11.71 -1.56 4.15
N PRO A 125 -10.94 -1.37 5.24
CA PRO A 125 -9.73 -2.17 5.49
C PRO A 125 -10.00 -3.66 5.65
N GLY A 126 -11.23 -4.04 6.02
CA GLY A 126 -11.65 -5.43 6.14
C GLY A 126 -12.11 -6.06 4.84
N ALA A 127 -12.21 -5.30 3.74
CA ALA A 127 -12.59 -5.86 2.44
C ALA A 127 -11.59 -6.95 2.01
N ARG A 128 -12.10 -7.98 1.35
CA ARG A 128 -11.27 -9.10 0.87
C ARG A 128 -11.01 -8.92 -0.62
N ILE A 129 -9.92 -8.23 -0.92
CA ILE A 129 -9.45 -8.05 -2.28
C ILE A 129 -8.15 -8.83 -2.43
N GLY A 130 -8.22 -9.93 -3.16
CA GLY A 130 -7.04 -10.73 -3.47
C GLY A 130 -6.25 -10.12 -4.61
N GLU A 131 -5.69 -10.97 -5.45
CA GLU A 131 -5.01 -10.58 -6.67
C GLU A 131 -6.04 -10.06 -7.67
N ILE A 132 -5.82 -8.82 -8.18
CA ILE A 132 -6.73 -8.22 -9.15
C ILE A 132 -6.41 -8.77 -10.54
N SER A 133 -7.45 -9.31 -11.21
CA SER A 133 -7.34 -9.75 -12.60
C SER A 133 -7.77 -8.61 -13.54
N PRO A 134 -7.36 -8.65 -14.82
CA PRO A 134 -7.83 -7.68 -15.82
C PRO A 134 -9.35 -7.57 -15.91
N SER A 135 -10.06 -8.67 -15.78
CA SER A 135 -11.54 -8.69 -15.80
C SER A 135 -12.13 -7.99 -14.57
N THR A 136 -11.47 -8.02 -13.43
CA THR A 136 -11.91 -7.35 -12.22
C THR A 136 -11.75 -5.83 -12.33
N THR A 137 -10.62 -5.35 -12.84
CA THR A 137 -10.38 -3.92 -13.03
C THR A 137 -11.31 -3.30 -14.06
N ALA A 138 -11.69 -4.04 -15.09
CA ALA A 138 -12.64 -3.56 -16.10
C ALA A 138 -14.03 -3.28 -15.54
N ARG A 139 -14.37 -3.80 -14.37
CA ARG A 139 -15.67 -3.63 -13.70
C ARG A 139 -15.64 -2.56 -12.61
N ALA A 140 -14.47 -2.14 -12.22
CA ALA A 140 -14.33 -1.11 -11.21
C ALA A 140 -14.50 0.27 -11.83
#